data_7a75c0c54bdf1db83f89764b6d125da3
#
_entry.id   7a75c0c54bdf1db83f89764b6d125da3
#
_cell.length_a   1.000
_cell.length_b   1.000
_cell.length_c   1.000
_cell.angle_alpha   90.00
_cell.angle_beta   90.00
_cell.angle_gamma   90.00
#
_symmetry.space_group_name_H-M   'P 1'
#
loop_
_entity.id
_entity.type
_entity.pdbx_description
1 polymer ?
#
loop_
_entity_poly.entity_id
_entity_poly.type
_entity_poly.pdbx_seq_one_letter_code
_entity_poly.pdbx_strand_id
1 'polypeptide(L)'
;MTLVSEQIEVDTRERILGVAERLFREIGYQKTTVADIAKLLRMSPANVYRFFDSKKAIHEGVARSMMAGVEEAAQAIATGPGSATARLRELLTTVHRMNSERYVGDSKLHEMVAVAMEESWQVCVAHIERITQTIATVIADGVAAGEFDVPDVPVAAMCTCTAMIRFFHPQMIAQAATKPGASLDQVVDFILAALAPRARKGSAAG
;
A
#
# COMPACT_ATOMS: atom_id res chain seq x y z
N MET A 1 -21.52 -2.97 -29.34
CA MET A 1 -22.27 -2.24 -28.27
C MET A 1 -21.77 -2.53 -26.86
N THR A 2 -21.13 -3.66 -26.60
CA THR A 2 -20.69 -4.09 -25.24
C THR A 2 -19.53 -3.26 -24.69
N LEU A 3 -18.47 -2.98 -25.45
CA LEU A 3 -17.26 -2.28 -24.99
C LEU A 3 -17.50 -0.82 -24.53
N VAL A 4 -18.35 -0.09 -25.23
CA VAL A 4 -18.69 1.32 -24.87
C VAL A 4 -19.49 1.36 -23.56
N SER A 5 -20.39 0.39 -23.34
CA SER A 5 -21.18 0.30 -22.12
C SER A 5 -20.31 -0.03 -20.90
N GLU A 6 -19.37 -0.96 -21.05
CA GLU A 6 -18.39 -1.31 -20.00
C GLU A 6 -17.48 -0.14 -19.66
N GLN A 7 -16.99 0.60 -20.66
CA GLN A 7 -16.15 1.77 -20.44
C GLN A 7 -16.88 2.89 -19.69
N ILE A 8 -18.16 3.16 -20.03
CA ILE A 8 -19.00 4.14 -19.33
C ILE A 8 -19.25 3.70 -17.88
N GLU A 9 -19.40 2.41 -17.64
CA GLU A 9 -19.62 1.87 -16.30
C GLU A 9 -18.37 2.01 -15.42
N VAL A 10 -17.19 1.70 -15.96
CA VAL A 10 -15.90 1.89 -15.28
C VAL A 10 -15.68 3.36 -14.96
N ASP A 11 -15.84 4.28 -15.93
CA ASP A 11 -15.71 5.73 -15.72
C ASP A 11 -16.66 6.23 -14.61
N THR A 12 -17.89 5.74 -14.59
CA THR A 12 -18.87 6.15 -13.57
C THR A 12 -18.47 5.65 -12.17
N ARG A 13 -17.96 4.43 -12.05
CA ARG A 13 -17.46 3.91 -10.77
C ARG A 13 -16.29 4.74 -10.25
N GLU A 14 -15.33 5.06 -11.11
CA GLU A 14 -14.18 5.89 -10.76
C GLU A 14 -14.61 7.30 -10.31
N ARG A 15 -15.54 7.91 -11.00
CA ARG A 15 -16.10 9.23 -10.62
C ARG A 15 -16.80 9.18 -9.25
N ILE A 16 -17.54 8.11 -8.95
CA ILE A 16 -18.18 7.93 -7.65
C ILE A 16 -17.09 7.82 -6.56
N LEU A 17 -16.05 7.01 -6.78
CA LEU A 17 -14.95 6.85 -5.83
C LEU A 17 -14.17 8.16 -5.62
N GLY A 18 -13.88 8.90 -6.67
CA GLY A 18 -13.17 10.19 -6.56
C GLY A 18 -13.96 11.25 -5.78
N VAL A 19 -15.29 11.34 -5.98
CA VAL A 19 -16.15 12.24 -5.20
C VAL A 19 -16.26 11.76 -3.75
N ALA A 20 -16.38 10.45 -3.53
CA ALA A 20 -16.46 9.86 -2.19
C ALA A 20 -15.16 10.11 -1.40
N GLU A 21 -13.99 9.86 -2.00
CA GLU A 21 -12.68 10.14 -1.38
C GLU A 21 -12.58 11.60 -0.95
N ARG A 22 -12.92 12.54 -1.84
CA ARG A 22 -12.91 13.97 -1.51
C ARG A 22 -13.80 14.29 -0.32
N LEU A 23 -15.06 13.82 -0.31
CA LEU A 23 -16.00 14.07 0.79
C LEU A 23 -15.52 13.43 2.11
N PHE A 24 -14.99 12.21 2.05
CA PHE A 24 -14.43 11.54 3.23
C PHE A 24 -13.27 12.33 3.84
N ARG A 25 -12.43 12.97 3.01
CA ARG A 25 -11.32 13.82 3.47
C ARG A 25 -11.79 15.19 3.97
N GLU A 26 -12.82 15.80 3.35
CA GLU A 26 -13.31 17.13 3.73
C GLU A 26 -14.17 17.10 5.01
N ILE A 27 -15.13 16.21 5.08
CA ILE A 27 -16.12 16.18 6.17
C ILE A 27 -16.08 14.91 7.04
N GLY A 28 -15.35 13.90 6.66
CA GLY A 28 -15.20 12.61 7.35
C GLY A 28 -16.14 11.53 6.84
N TYR A 29 -15.72 10.27 7.00
CA TYR A 29 -16.52 9.11 6.56
C TYR A 29 -17.87 9.04 7.24
N GLN A 30 -17.93 9.19 8.56
CA GLN A 30 -19.19 9.06 9.31
C GLN A 30 -20.25 10.07 8.86
N LYS A 31 -19.86 11.31 8.59
CA LYS A 31 -20.77 12.40 8.21
C LYS A 31 -21.18 12.38 6.74
N THR A 32 -20.43 11.74 5.86
CA THR A 32 -20.76 11.64 4.43
C THR A 32 -21.90 10.66 4.21
N THR A 33 -22.85 11.01 3.36
CA THR A 33 -23.94 10.13 2.93
C THR A 33 -23.84 9.81 1.44
N VAL A 34 -24.49 8.71 1.00
CA VAL A 34 -24.61 8.38 -0.44
C VAL A 34 -25.37 9.47 -1.20
N ALA A 35 -26.30 10.17 -0.53
CA ALA A 35 -27.01 11.30 -1.12
C ALA A 35 -26.09 12.50 -1.39
N ASP A 36 -25.10 12.77 -0.54
CA ASP A 36 -24.12 13.83 -0.75
C ASP A 36 -23.24 13.53 -1.98
N ILE A 37 -22.79 12.29 -2.11
CA ILE A 37 -22.00 11.82 -3.26
C ILE A 37 -22.85 11.96 -4.55
N ALA A 38 -24.08 11.48 -4.53
CA ALA A 38 -25.00 11.55 -5.67
C ALA A 38 -25.27 12.99 -6.10
N LYS A 39 -25.48 13.90 -5.14
CA LYS A 39 -25.72 15.34 -5.38
C LYS A 39 -24.56 15.98 -6.14
N LEU A 40 -23.30 15.73 -5.74
CA LEU A 40 -22.12 16.28 -6.41
C LEU A 40 -21.93 15.71 -7.82
N LEU A 41 -22.36 14.47 -8.05
CA LEU A 41 -22.32 13.83 -9.37
C LEU A 41 -23.52 14.18 -10.26
N ARG A 42 -24.50 14.95 -9.74
CA ARG A 42 -25.77 15.27 -10.41
C ARG A 42 -26.56 14.03 -10.83
N MET A 43 -26.58 13.01 -9.94
CA MET A 43 -27.33 11.77 -10.14
C MET A 43 -28.22 11.47 -8.94
N SER A 44 -29.14 10.52 -9.09
CA SER A 44 -29.96 10.07 -7.95
C SER A 44 -29.15 9.12 -7.05
N PRO A 45 -29.45 9.05 -5.73
CA PRO A 45 -28.86 8.02 -4.86
C PRO A 45 -29.11 6.60 -5.37
N ALA A 46 -30.28 6.32 -5.95
CA ALA A 46 -30.58 5.03 -6.56
C ALA A 46 -29.61 4.67 -7.69
N ASN A 47 -29.15 5.67 -8.46
CA ASN A 47 -28.15 5.43 -9.50
C ASN A 47 -26.76 5.12 -8.93
N VAL A 48 -26.37 5.71 -7.80
CA VAL A 48 -25.12 5.34 -7.10
C VAL A 48 -25.21 3.90 -6.58
N TYR A 49 -26.36 3.50 -6.03
CA TYR A 49 -26.58 2.13 -5.54
C TYR A 49 -26.55 1.05 -6.64
N ARG A 50 -26.67 1.41 -7.91
CA ARG A 50 -26.45 0.46 -9.03
C ARG A 50 -24.97 0.06 -9.18
N PHE A 51 -24.04 0.90 -8.70
CA PHE A 51 -22.58 0.67 -8.78
C PHE A 51 -22.01 0.15 -7.48
N PHE A 52 -22.58 0.52 -6.34
CA PHE A 52 -22.10 0.15 -5.01
C PHE A 52 -23.28 -0.12 -4.07
N ASP A 53 -23.38 -1.32 -3.56
CA ASP A 53 -24.52 -1.78 -2.76
C ASP A 53 -24.69 -1.04 -1.42
N SER A 54 -23.64 -0.36 -0.95
CA SER A 54 -23.64 0.36 0.32
C SER A 54 -22.58 1.46 0.37
N LYS A 55 -22.70 2.35 1.36
CA LYS A 55 -21.63 3.32 1.70
C LYS A 55 -20.31 2.60 2.06
N LYS A 56 -20.41 1.45 2.74
CA LYS A 56 -19.26 0.59 3.05
C LYS A 56 -18.57 0.10 1.77
N ALA A 57 -19.32 -0.36 0.76
CA ALA A 57 -18.77 -0.79 -0.51
C ALA A 57 -18.06 0.35 -1.27
N ILE A 58 -18.58 1.60 -1.17
CA ILE A 58 -17.89 2.80 -1.69
C ILE A 58 -16.58 3.03 -0.94
N HIS A 59 -16.62 2.96 0.39
CA HIS A 59 -15.42 3.14 1.23
C HIS A 59 -14.35 2.10 0.93
N GLU A 60 -14.72 0.83 0.79
CA GLU A 60 -13.81 -0.24 0.36
C GLU A 60 -13.22 0.00 -1.03
N GLY A 61 -14.03 0.55 -1.94
CA GLY A 61 -13.59 0.95 -3.28
C GLY A 61 -12.55 2.07 -3.22
N VAL A 62 -12.80 3.10 -2.40
CA VAL A 62 -11.84 4.20 -2.16
C VAL A 62 -10.55 3.66 -1.55
N ALA A 63 -10.63 2.82 -0.53
CA ALA A 63 -9.44 2.22 0.10
C ALA A 63 -8.62 1.41 -0.92
N ARG A 64 -9.29 0.58 -1.75
CA ARG A 64 -8.61 -0.17 -2.82
C ARG A 64 -7.93 0.74 -3.84
N SER A 65 -8.59 1.80 -4.29
CA SER A 65 -8.03 2.77 -5.23
C SER A 65 -6.78 3.45 -4.66
N MET A 66 -6.83 3.84 -3.38
CA MET A 66 -5.69 4.45 -2.69
C MET A 66 -4.49 3.52 -2.56
N MET A 67 -4.74 2.24 -2.28
CA MET A 67 -3.72 1.21 -2.14
C MET A 67 -3.13 0.81 -3.50
N ALA A 68 -3.95 0.77 -4.55
CA ALA A 68 -3.52 0.40 -5.91
C ALA A 68 -2.38 1.29 -6.41
N GLY A 69 -2.43 2.61 -6.19
CA GLY A 69 -1.34 3.51 -6.59
C GLY A 69 0.00 3.19 -5.92
N VAL A 70 -0.02 2.74 -4.66
CA VAL A 70 1.19 2.30 -3.94
C VAL A 70 1.70 0.97 -4.50
N GLU A 71 0.79 0.03 -4.78
CA GLU A 71 1.10 -1.27 -5.36
C GLU A 71 1.70 -1.15 -6.77
N GLU A 72 1.12 -0.29 -7.61
CA GLU A 72 1.62 0.01 -8.95
C GLU A 72 3.03 0.62 -8.93
N ALA A 73 3.27 1.59 -8.05
CA ALA A 73 4.59 2.18 -7.88
C ALA A 73 5.62 1.15 -7.39
N ALA A 74 5.25 0.32 -6.41
CA ALA A 74 6.11 -0.75 -5.92
C ALA A 74 6.43 -1.78 -7.02
N GLN A 75 5.43 -2.19 -7.81
CA GLN A 75 5.60 -3.13 -8.90
C GLN A 75 6.47 -2.57 -10.02
N ALA A 76 6.32 -1.29 -10.37
CA ALA A 76 7.15 -0.62 -11.37
C ALA A 76 8.64 -0.61 -10.95
N ILE A 77 8.92 -0.35 -9.68
CA ILE A 77 10.29 -0.40 -9.13
C ILE A 77 10.80 -1.85 -9.15
N ALA A 78 9.98 -2.81 -8.71
CA ALA A 78 10.37 -4.21 -8.64
C ALA A 78 10.77 -4.80 -10.00
N THR A 79 10.14 -4.35 -11.08
CA THR A 79 10.43 -4.78 -12.46
C THR A 79 11.33 -3.83 -13.23
N GLY A 80 11.78 -2.75 -12.58
CA GLY A 80 12.63 -1.72 -13.17
C GLY A 80 14.09 -2.15 -13.31
N PRO A 81 14.93 -1.29 -13.92
CA PRO A 81 16.36 -1.54 -14.06
C PRO A 81 17.10 -1.37 -12.73
N GLY A 82 18.31 -1.92 -12.65
CA GLY A 82 19.21 -1.79 -11.51
C GLY A 82 19.38 -3.09 -10.72
N SER A 83 20.27 -3.05 -9.73
CA SER A 83 20.52 -4.18 -8.83
C SER A 83 19.30 -4.45 -7.92
N ALA A 84 19.14 -5.69 -7.47
CA ALA A 84 18.07 -6.04 -6.53
C ALA A 84 18.18 -5.24 -5.23
N THR A 85 19.40 -5.00 -4.76
CA THR A 85 19.68 -4.15 -3.60
C THR A 85 19.15 -2.72 -3.78
N ALA A 86 19.41 -2.10 -4.93
CA ALA A 86 18.95 -0.74 -5.23
C ALA A 86 17.42 -0.69 -5.36
N ARG A 87 16.82 -1.63 -6.10
CA ARG A 87 15.37 -1.74 -6.28
C ARG A 87 14.65 -1.98 -4.96
N LEU A 88 15.18 -2.84 -4.09
CA LEU A 88 14.57 -3.09 -2.78
C LEU A 88 14.59 -1.83 -1.91
N ARG A 89 15.72 -1.13 -1.85
CA ARG A 89 15.83 0.15 -1.14
C ARG A 89 14.82 1.16 -1.67
N GLU A 90 14.77 1.36 -2.97
CA GLU A 90 13.86 2.29 -3.63
C GLU A 90 12.39 1.94 -3.37
N LEU A 91 12.03 0.65 -3.45
CA LEU A 91 10.68 0.16 -3.16
C LEU A 91 10.27 0.51 -1.73
N LEU A 92 11.09 0.14 -0.72
CA LEU A 92 10.79 0.35 0.68
C LEU A 92 10.66 1.86 1.02
N THR A 93 11.56 2.68 0.47
CA THR A 93 11.53 4.13 0.69
C THR A 93 10.36 4.81 -0.04
N THR A 94 10.01 4.36 -1.25
CA THR A 94 8.88 4.91 -2.02
C THR A 94 7.54 4.57 -1.38
N VAL A 95 7.32 3.33 -0.94
CA VAL A 95 6.10 2.95 -0.20
C VAL A 95 5.95 3.80 1.07
N HIS A 96 7.03 3.97 1.85
CA HIS A 96 7.01 4.85 3.01
C HIS A 96 6.66 6.29 2.64
N ARG A 97 7.32 6.87 1.64
CA ARG A 97 7.11 8.25 1.21
C ARG A 97 5.65 8.47 0.80
N MET A 98 5.09 7.61 -0.06
CA MET A 98 3.71 7.72 -0.53
C MET A 98 2.71 7.64 0.62
N ASN A 99 2.93 6.74 1.59
CA ASN A 99 2.09 6.63 2.77
C ASN A 99 2.26 7.85 3.69
N SER A 100 3.48 8.34 3.90
CA SER A 100 3.73 9.51 4.75
C SER A 100 3.12 10.78 4.18
N GLU A 101 3.30 11.06 2.89
CA GLU A 101 2.70 12.21 2.20
C GLU A 101 1.17 12.19 2.30
N ARG A 102 0.57 11.02 2.28
CA ARG A 102 -0.88 10.84 2.34
C ARG A 102 -1.44 10.97 3.74
N TYR A 103 -0.76 10.39 4.75
CA TYR A 103 -1.34 10.21 6.09
C TYR A 103 -0.85 11.23 7.12
N VAL A 104 0.27 11.93 6.90
CA VAL A 104 0.77 12.92 7.85
C VAL A 104 -0.11 14.17 7.82
N GLY A 105 -0.71 14.52 8.95
CA GLY A 105 -1.51 15.75 9.10
C GLY A 105 -2.98 15.66 8.70
N ASP A 106 -3.47 14.53 8.18
CA ASP A 106 -4.87 14.34 7.78
C ASP A 106 -5.62 13.43 8.75
N SER A 107 -6.25 14.04 9.78
CA SER A 107 -7.03 13.31 10.79
C SER A 107 -8.25 12.58 10.22
N LYS A 108 -8.84 13.08 9.10
CA LYS A 108 -9.98 12.44 8.45
C LYS A 108 -9.57 11.19 7.70
N LEU A 109 -8.39 11.20 7.15
CA LEU A 109 -7.82 10.02 6.52
C LEU A 109 -7.47 8.94 7.55
N HIS A 110 -7.02 9.33 8.75
CA HIS A 110 -6.84 8.37 9.85
C HIS A 110 -8.17 7.74 10.28
N GLU A 111 -9.27 8.49 10.33
CA GLU A 111 -10.62 7.96 10.57
C GLU A 111 -11.00 6.92 9.49
N MET A 112 -10.77 7.24 8.21
CA MET A 112 -11.03 6.31 7.10
C MET A 112 -10.24 5.00 7.24
N VAL A 113 -8.97 5.08 7.58
CA VAL A 113 -8.11 3.89 7.76
C VAL A 113 -8.58 3.07 8.95
N ALA A 114 -8.92 3.71 10.08
CA ALA A 114 -9.44 3.01 11.26
C ALA A 114 -10.72 2.22 10.91
N VAL A 115 -11.66 2.85 10.20
CA VAL A 115 -12.88 2.19 9.71
C VAL A 115 -12.58 1.05 8.74
N ALA A 116 -11.61 1.23 7.82
CA ALA A 116 -11.21 0.16 6.89
C ALA A 116 -10.64 -1.04 7.65
N MET A 117 -9.87 -0.82 8.70
CA MET A 117 -9.31 -1.90 9.52
C MET A 117 -10.37 -2.63 10.35
N GLU A 118 -11.41 -1.93 10.82
CA GLU A 118 -12.49 -2.53 11.60
C GLU A 118 -13.53 -3.23 10.71
N GLU A 119 -13.96 -2.58 9.63
CA GLU A 119 -15.09 -3.03 8.81
C GLU A 119 -14.69 -3.78 7.54
N SER A 120 -13.46 -3.59 7.04
CA SER A 120 -13.00 -4.03 5.72
C SER A 120 -11.60 -4.64 5.75
N TRP A 121 -11.26 -5.35 6.83
CA TRP A 121 -9.94 -5.96 7.06
C TRP A 121 -9.40 -6.73 5.86
N GLN A 122 -10.25 -7.43 5.10
CA GLN A 122 -9.85 -8.19 3.92
C GLN A 122 -9.19 -7.33 2.83
N VAL A 123 -9.60 -6.06 2.70
CA VAL A 123 -8.97 -5.12 1.75
C VAL A 123 -7.55 -4.81 2.19
N CYS A 124 -7.33 -4.60 3.49
CA CYS A 124 -6.00 -4.35 4.06
C CYS A 124 -5.08 -5.58 3.92
N VAL A 125 -5.60 -6.77 4.22
CA VAL A 125 -4.85 -8.03 4.07
C VAL A 125 -4.39 -8.23 2.64
N ALA A 126 -5.28 -8.07 1.67
CA ALA A 126 -4.95 -8.21 0.25
C ALA A 126 -3.87 -7.21 -0.21
N HIS A 127 -3.88 -5.99 0.32
CA HIS A 127 -2.82 -5.00 0.06
C HIS A 127 -1.47 -5.45 0.63
N ILE A 128 -1.45 -5.88 1.90
CA ILE A 128 -0.22 -6.37 2.56
C ILE A 128 0.36 -7.57 1.80
N GLU A 129 -0.49 -8.50 1.37
CA GLU A 129 -0.08 -9.66 0.57
C GLU A 129 0.56 -9.25 -0.76
N ARG A 130 -0.03 -8.28 -1.48
CA ARG A 130 0.52 -7.78 -2.76
C ARG A 130 1.87 -7.08 -2.57
N ILE A 131 2.02 -6.22 -1.57
CA ILE A 131 3.31 -5.58 -1.27
C ILE A 131 4.35 -6.64 -0.87
N THR A 132 3.98 -7.61 -0.04
CA THR A 132 4.90 -8.70 0.37
C THR A 132 5.32 -9.54 -0.84
N GLN A 133 4.41 -9.85 -1.77
CA GLN A 133 4.73 -10.57 -2.99
C GLN A 133 5.67 -9.77 -3.91
N THR A 134 5.46 -8.46 -4.02
CA THR A 134 6.35 -7.57 -4.79
C THR A 134 7.75 -7.52 -4.20
N ILE A 135 7.87 -7.45 -2.86
CA ILE A 135 9.15 -7.57 -2.14
C ILE A 135 9.80 -8.92 -2.42
N ALA A 136 9.03 -10.02 -2.39
CA ALA A 136 9.53 -11.37 -2.67
C ALA A 136 10.11 -11.49 -4.09
N THR A 137 9.49 -10.83 -5.07
CA THR A 137 10.02 -10.79 -6.45
C THR A 137 11.41 -10.18 -6.50
N VAL A 138 11.62 -9.02 -5.84
CA VAL A 138 12.94 -8.37 -5.81
C VAL A 138 13.97 -9.20 -5.06
N ILE A 139 13.58 -9.85 -3.95
CA ILE A 139 14.48 -10.72 -3.19
C ILE A 139 14.86 -11.95 -4.03
N ALA A 140 13.91 -12.56 -4.75
CA ALA A 140 14.19 -13.69 -5.63
C ALA A 140 15.18 -13.34 -6.74
N ASP A 141 15.01 -12.19 -7.38
CA ASP A 141 15.95 -11.66 -8.37
C ASP A 141 17.34 -11.46 -7.77
N GLY A 142 17.42 -10.92 -6.54
CA GLY A 142 18.67 -10.72 -5.83
C GLY A 142 19.39 -12.04 -5.48
N VAL A 143 18.64 -13.08 -5.10
CA VAL A 143 19.18 -14.42 -4.89
C VAL A 143 19.72 -14.99 -6.21
N ALA A 144 18.97 -14.88 -7.29
CA ALA A 144 19.39 -15.34 -8.61
C ALA A 144 20.65 -14.60 -9.13
N ALA A 145 20.79 -13.31 -8.79
CA ALA A 145 21.95 -12.49 -9.12
C ALA A 145 23.15 -12.65 -8.14
N GLY A 146 22.98 -13.37 -7.04
CA GLY A 146 23.98 -13.53 -5.99
C GLY A 146 24.16 -12.29 -5.10
N GLU A 147 23.26 -11.32 -5.18
CA GLU A 147 23.25 -10.15 -4.29
C GLU A 147 22.69 -10.48 -2.90
N PHE A 148 21.79 -11.46 -2.81
CA PHE A 148 21.17 -11.92 -1.57
C PHE A 148 21.44 -13.42 -1.35
N ASP A 149 21.49 -13.82 -0.07
CA ASP A 149 21.65 -15.22 0.36
C ASP A 149 20.66 -15.53 1.48
N VAL A 150 19.46 -15.95 1.09
CA VAL A 150 18.37 -16.30 2.01
C VAL A 150 17.86 -17.71 1.73
N PRO A 151 17.57 -18.52 2.76
CA PRO A 151 17.12 -19.90 2.60
C PRO A 151 15.67 -20.00 2.09
N ASP A 152 14.85 -18.97 2.36
CA ASP A 152 13.42 -18.95 2.07
C ASP A 152 13.00 -17.53 1.69
N VAL A 153 12.76 -17.30 0.41
CA VAL A 153 12.39 -15.98 -0.13
C VAL A 153 11.03 -15.48 0.40
N PRO A 154 9.96 -16.28 0.44
CA PRO A 154 8.70 -15.90 1.07
C PRO A 154 8.85 -15.44 2.52
N VAL A 155 9.58 -16.17 3.33
CA VAL A 155 9.84 -15.82 4.73
C VAL A 155 10.66 -14.52 4.84
N ALA A 156 11.69 -14.35 4.01
CA ALA A 156 12.50 -13.13 3.98
C ALA A 156 11.67 -11.91 3.61
N ALA A 157 10.76 -12.03 2.63
CA ALA A 157 9.85 -10.97 2.24
C ALA A 157 8.85 -10.62 3.36
N MET A 158 8.30 -11.61 4.03
CA MET A 158 7.41 -11.42 5.18
C MET A 158 8.12 -10.73 6.35
N CYS A 159 9.35 -11.16 6.68
CA CYS A 159 10.19 -10.49 7.68
C CYS A 159 10.49 -9.04 7.31
N THR A 160 10.80 -8.78 6.03
CA THR A 160 11.02 -7.43 5.51
C THR A 160 9.78 -6.56 5.69
N CYS A 161 8.61 -7.02 5.26
CA CYS A 161 7.35 -6.31 5.42
C CYS A 161 7.03 -6.04 6.90
N THR A 162 7.27 -7.02 7.78
CA THR A 162 7.08 -6.87 9.23
C THR A 162 8.01 -5.83 9.84
N ALA A 163 9.29 -5.82 9.46
CA ALA A 163 10.25 -4.82 9.93
C ALA A 163 9.87 -3.41 9.50
N MET A 164 9.20 -3.27 8.35
CA MET A 164 8.74 -1.98 7.80
C MET A 164 7.40 -1.51 8.37
N ILE A 165 6.74 -2.24 9.27
CA ILE A 165 5.38 -1.90 9.76
C ILE A 165 5.28 -0.48 10.29
N ARG A 166 6.31 0.00 11.01
CA ARG A 166 6.39 1.37 11.54
C ARG A 166 6.32 2.43 10.45
N PHE A 167 6.79 2.09 9.25
CA PHE A 167 6.93 2.98 8.09
C PHE A 167 5.87 2.77 7.03
N PHE A 168 5.12 1.66 7.10
CA PHE A 168 4.08 1.33 6.14
C PHE A 168 2.68 1.55 6.69
N HIS A 169 2.48 1.28 7.99
CA HIS A 169 1.15 1.36 8.60
C HIS A 169 0.76 2.80 8.93
N PRO A 170 -0.37 3.33 8.44
CA PRO A 170 -0.75 4.74 8.60
C PRO A 170 -0.74 5.25 10.03
N GLN A 171 -1.30 4.49 10.97
CA GLN A 171 -1.31 4.88 12.39
C GLN A 171 0.09 4.89 13.01
N MET A 172 0.97 3.97 12.58
CA MET A 172 2.35 3.92 13.08
C MET A 172 3.18 5.08 12.53
N ILE A 173 2.97 5.47 11.27
CA ILE A 173 3.58 6.66 10.66
C ILE A 173 3.19 7.92 11.46
N ALA A 174 1.91 8.10 11.75
CA ALA A 174 1.43 9.23 12.53
C ALA A 174 2.03 9.28 13.94
N GLN A 175 2.20 8.14 14.59
CA GLN A 175 2.81 8.04 15.92
C GLN A 175 4.34 8.21 15.89
N ALA A 176 4.99 7.90 14.79
CA ALA A 176 6.45 7.94 14.65
C ALA A 176 7.02 9.35 14.85
N ALA A 177 6.25 10.41 14.53
CA ALA A 177 6.63 11.80 14.75
C ALA A 177 6.85 12.16 16.24
N THR A 178 6.22 11.42 17.16
CA THR A 178 6.25 11.71 18.61
C THR A 178 6.98 10.64 19.43
N LYS A 179 7.28 9.47 18.84
CA LYS A 179 7.91 8.35 19.55
C LYS A 179 9.30 8.07 18.97
N PRO A 180 10.36 8.07 19.79
CA PRO A 180 11.71 7.74 19.35
C PRO A 180 11.75 6.30 18.80
N GLY A 181 12.66 6.05 17.86
CA GLY A 181 12.88 4.75 17.25
C GLY A 181 13.91 4.83 16.13
N ALA A 182 14.23 3.71 15.52
CA ALA A 182 15.13 3.68 14.37
C ALA A 182 14.57 4.52 13.21
N SER A 183 15.46 5.18 12.48
CA SER A 183 15.09 5.90 11.25
C SER A 183 14.76 4.91 10.12
N LEU A 184 14.10 5.41 9.07
CA LEU A 184 13.82 4.62 7.87
C LEU A 184 15.11 4.01 7.30
N ASP A 185 16.14 4.84 7.12
CA ASP A 185 17.42 4.39 6.55
C ASP A 185 18.09 3.31 7.40
N GLN A 186 18.06 3.46 8.73
CA GLN A 186 18.61 2.44 9.63
C GLN A 186 17.89 1.09 9.50
N VAL A 187 16.56 1.10 9.36
CA VAL A 187 15.80 -0.16 9.18
C VAL A 187 16.02 -0.75 7.79
N VAL A 188 16.07 0.07 6.75
CA VAL A 188 16.37 -0.38 5.38
C VAL A 188 17.78 -0.95 5.29
N ASP A 189 18.79 -0.29 5.88
CA ASP A 189 20.16 -0.80 5.93
C ASP A 189 20.26 -2.12 6.69
N PHE A 190 19.55 -2.25 7.81
CA PHE A 190 19.46 -3.48 8.57
C PHE A 190 18.85 -4.63 7.74
N ILE A 191 17.76 -4.36 7.02
CA ILE A 191 17.11 -5.35 6.13
C ILE A 191 18.10 -5.80 5.04
N LEU A 192 18.73 -4.85 4.34
CA LEU A 192 19.66 -5.18 3.28
C LEU A 192 20.87 -5.96 3.79
N ALA A 193 21.40 -5.61 4.96
CA ALA A 193 22.48 -6.35 5.60
C ALA A 193 22.06 -7.78 6.00
N ALA A 194 20.81 -7.97 6.43
CA ALA A 194 20.27 -9.28 6.78
C ALA A 194 20.09 -10.21 5.56
N LEU A 195 19.81 -9.61 4.38
CA LEU A 195 19.63 -10.33 3.12
C LEU A 195 20.98 -10.61 2.40
N ALA A 196 22.03 -9.83 2.70
CA ALA A 196 23.31 -9.92 2.01
C ALA A 196 24.00 -11.28 2.23
N PRO A 197 24.79 -11.77 1.26
CA PRO A 197 25.56 -12.97 1.40
C PRO A 197 26.48 -12.90 2.63
N ARG A 198 26.43 -13.92 3.46
CA ARG A 198 27.37 -14.03 4.60
C ARG A 198 28.77 -14.25 4.07
N ALA A 199 29.74 -13.45 4.53
CA ALA A 199 31.13 -13.73 4.26
C ALA A 199 31.40 -15.18 4.69
N ARG A 200 31.76 -16.06 3.75
CA ARG A 200 32.21 -17.41 4.07
C ARG A 200 33.40 -17.23 5.01
N LYS A 201 33.24 -17.63 6.27
CA LYS A 201 34.42 -17.82 7.14
C LYS A 201 35.31 -18.81 6.40
N GLY A 202 36.45 -18.32 5.92
CA GLY A 202 37.42 -19.15 5.24
C GLY A 202 37.68 -20.39 6.08
N SER A 203 37.49 -21.56 5.50
CA SER A 203 37.97 -22.81 6.05
C SER A 203 39.47 -22.63 6.20
N ALA A 204 39.91 -22.32 7.40
CA ALA A 204 41.32 -22.48 7.76
C ALA A 204 41.60 -23.98 7.71
N ALA A 205 42.03 -24.46 6.55
CA ALA A 205 42.67 -25.76 6.44
C ALA A 205 44.00 -25.63 7.13
N GLY A 206 44.10 -26.22 8.29
CA GLY A 206 45.35 -26.62 8.92
C GLY A 206 45.80 -28.00 8.44
#